data_72fd2e9f8d237077c789eb7db869ee8a
#
_entry.id   72fd2e9f8d237077c789eb7db869ee8a
#
_cell.length_a   1.000
_cell.length_b   1.000
_cell.length_c   1.000
_cell.angle_alpha   90.00
_cell.angle_beta   90.00
_cell.angle_gamma   90.00
#
_symmetry.space_group_name_H-M   'P 1'
#
loop_
_entity.id
_entity.type
_entity.pdbx_description
1 polymer ?
#
loop_
_entity_poly.entity_id
_entity_poly.type
_entity_poly.pdbx_seq_one_letter_code
_entity_poly.pdbx_strand_id
1 'polypeptide(L)'
;MIRVKRNDVMSYECQELQNAANDVDLTLEERDEAAEQLERLADAKDAHAQYIIGTAYRDGGLLIPDTVKARKLLERAAAQEIDAAQYALGKLYLMGEGVQQDTDTAYQWFTKACCGGHTYAGMFMDRIERGEQRPPSVMLATTRLLYHMGNIFRDNASIPAATGIQIDRKRLQEFQRKRIALG
;
A
#
# COMPACT_ATOMS: atom_id res chain seq x y z
N MET A 1 -3.90 28.31 -10.16
CA MET A 1 -2.54 27.75 -10.20
C MET A 1 -2.46 26.70 -9.09
N ILE A 2 -2.67 25.42 -9.44
CA ILE A 2 -2.65 24.31 -8.48
C ILE A 2 -1.18 24.11 -8.09
N ARG A 3 -0.85 24.39 -6.85
CA ARG A 3 0.48 24.19 -6.29
C ARG A 3 0.59 22.68 -6.02
N VAL A 4 1.11 21.91 -6.96
CA VAL A 4 1.49 20.50 -6.74
C VAL A 4 2.52 20.53 -5.60
N LYS A 5 2.16 19.96 -4.47
CA LYS A 5 3.08 19.82 -3.35
C LYS A 5 4.24 18.93 -3.80
N ARG A 6 5.47 19.32 -3.47
CA ARG A 6 6.70 18.63 -3.88
C ARG A 6 6.73 17.13 -3.45
N ASN A 7 5.85 16.75 -2.52
CA ASN A 7 5.73 15.39 -1.96
C ASN A 7 4.59 14.55 -2.58
N ASP A 8 3.84 15.11 -3.55
CA ASP A 8 2.70 14.40 -4.15
C ASP A 8 3.11 13.42 -5.27
N VAL A 9 4.36 13.52 -5.72
CA VAL A 9 4.91 12.60 -6.74
C VAL A 9 5.90 11.68 -6.03
N MET A 10 5.51 10.42 -5.89
CA MET A 10 6.46 9.37 -5.48
C MET A 10 7.70 9.50 -6.36
N SER A 11 8.88 9.57 -5.75
CA SER A 11 10.11 9.64 -6.52
C SER A 11 10.12 8.45 -7.49
N TYR A 12 10.40 8.72 -8.75
CA TYR A 12 10.41 7.70 -9.82
C TYR A 12 11.32 6.53 -9.40
N GLU A 13 12.44 6.85 -8.76
CA GLU A 13 13.38 5.88 -8.21
C GLU A 13 12.74 4.97 -7.16
N CYS A 14 11.98 5.51 -6.19
CA CYS A 14 11.30 4.71 -5.19
C CYS A 14 10.25 3.79 -5.80
N GLN A 15 9.57 4.23 -6.85
CA GLN A 15 8.56 3.43 -7.54
C GLN A 15 9.17 2.30 -8.36
N GLU A 16 10.28 2.55 -9.04
CA GLU A 16 11.04 1.51 -9.77
C GLU A 16 11.59 0.45 -8.80
N LEU A 17 12.19 0.88 -7.70
CA LEU A 17 12.70 -0.03 -6.68
C LEU A 17 11.58 -0.84 -6.02
N GLN A 18 10.42 -0.24 -5.76
CA GLN A 18 9.26 -0.97 -5.23
C GLN A 18 8.75 -2.01 -6.23
N ASN A 19 8.69 -1.66 -7.51
CA ASN A 19 8.28 -2.59 -8.56
C ASN A 19 9.28 -3.75 -8.68
N ALA A 20 10.59 -3.47 -8.70
CA ALA A 20 11.63 -4.48 -8.75
C ALA A 20 11.59 -5.42 -7.52
N ALA A 21 11.44 -4.87 -6.32
CA ALA A 21 11.34 -5.66 -5.10
C ALA A 21 10.12 -6.60 -5.06
N ASN A 22 9.03 -6.26 -5.76
CA ASN A 22 7.81 -7.06 -5.85
C ASN A 22 7.70 -7.89 -7.13
N ASP A 23 8.65 -7.76 -8.05
CA ASP A 23 8.62 -8.47 -9.32
C ASP A 23 8.97 -9.94 -9.11
N VAL A 24 8.04 -10.83 -9.47
CA VAL A 24 8.21 -12.28 -9.35
C VAL A 24 9.06 -12.87 -10.46
N ASP A 25 9.30 -12.13 -11.52
CA ASP A 25 10.13 -12.56 -12.64
C ASP A 25 11.63 -12.31 -12.39
N LEU A 26 11.95 -11.45 -11.39
CA LEU A 26 13.33 -11.22 -10.94
C LEU A 26 13.80 -12.29 -9.95
N THR A 27 15.10 -12.48 -9.88
CA THR A 27 15.73 -13.38 -8.91
C THR A 27 15.56 -12.85 -7.49
N LEU A 28 15.70 -13.73 -6.49
CA LEU A 28 15.64 -13.33 -5.08
C LEU A 28 16.74 -12.30 -4.75
N GLU A 29 17.95 -12.47 -5.32
CA GLU A 29 19.07 -11.56 -5.11
C GLU A 29 18.77 -10.14 -5.62
N GLU A 30 18.19 -10.02 -6.83
CA GLU A 30 17.81 -8.73 -7.40
C GLU A 30 16.69 -8.04 -6.60
N ARG A 31 15.76 -8.82 -6.07
CA ARG A 31 14.68 -8.31 -5.22
C ARG A 31 15.18 -7.85 -3.86
N ASP A 32 16.09 -8.60 -3.26
CA ASP A 32 16.73 -8.24 -1.98
C ASP A 32 17.58 -6.99 -2.14
N GLU A 33 18.30 -6.84 -3.27
CA GLU A 33 19.08 -5.64 -3.56
C GLU A 33 18.18 -4.39 -3.70
N ALA A 34 17.05 -4.51 -4.38
CA ALA A 34 16.07 -3.41 -4.48
C ALA A 34 15.47 -3.04 -3.11
N ALA A 35 15.21 -4.03 -2.25
CA ALA A 35 14.74 -3.80 -0.89
C ALA A 35 15.79 -3.09 -0.03
N GLU A 36 17.06 -3.49 -0.11
CA GLU A 36 18.16 -2.81 0.59
C GLU A 36 18.33 -1.35 0.13
N GLN A 37 18.17 -1.08 -1.17
CA GLN A 37 18.24 0.28 -1.68
C GLN A 37 17.08 1.14 -1.14
N LEU A 38 15.87 0.59 -1.07
CA LEU A 38 14.74 1.27 -0.43
C LEU A 38 14.97 1.52 1.06
N GLU A 39 15.56 0.57 1.80
CA GLU A 39 15.91 0.78 3.20
C GLU A 39 16.93 1.91 3.37
N ARG A 40 17.97 1.97 2.53
CA ARG A 40 18.96 3.06 2.52
C ARG A 40 18.31 4.43 2.26
N LEU A 41 17.37 4.50 1.32
CA LEU A 41 16.61 5.73 1.06
C LEU A 41 15.70 6.11 2.24
N ALA A 42 15.07 5.14 2.89
CA ALA A 42 14.26 5.38 4.09
C ALA A 42 15.12 5.90 5.27
N ASP A 43 16.33 5.39 5.43
CA ASP A 43 17.32 5.87 6.41
C ASP A 43 17.83 7.27 6.06
N ALA A 44 17.95 7.59 4.77
CA ALA A 44 18.25 8.94 4.26
C ALA A 44 17.06 9.90 4.41
N LYS A 45 15.98 9.48 5.06
CA LYS A 45 14.75 10.24 5.35
C LYS A 45 13.89 10.56 4.12
N ASP A 46 14.01 9.79 3.04
CA ASP A 46 13.06 9.90 1.95
C ASP A 46 11.67 9.45 2.41
N ALA A 47 10.66 10.32 2.22
CA ALA A 47 9.32 10.11 2.76
C ALA A 47 8.61 8.94 2.08
N HIS A 48 8.81 8.76 0.77
CA HIS A 48 8.19 7.69 0.02
C HIS A 48 8.83 6.35 0.32
N ALA A 49 10.16 6.30 0.42
CA ALA A 49 10.88 5.09 0.85
C ALA A 49 10.45 4.66 2.26
N GLN A 50 10.33 5.61 3.20
CA GLN A 50 9.82 5.33 4.55
C GLN A 50 8.39 4.77 4.53
N TYR A 51 7.52 5.27 3.66
CA TYR A 51 6.17 4.74 3.48
C TYR A 51 6.20 3.31 2.90
N ILE A 52 6.98 3.07 1.84
CA ILE A 52 7.09 1.77 1.17
C ILE A 52 7.62 0.71 2.13
N ILE A 53 8.74 0.98 2.78
CA ILE A 53 9.35 0.06 3.76
C ILE A 53 8.46 -0.11 5.00
N GLY A 54 7.80 0.97 5.45
CA GLY A 54 6.83 0.89 6.54
C GLY A 54 5.65 -0.03 6.24
N THR A 55 5.13 0.00 5.01
CA THR A 55 4.07 -0.92 4.57
C THR A 55 4.60 -2.35 4.38
N ALA A 56 5.82 -2.53 3.89
CA ALA A 56 6.46 -3.84 3.77
C ALA A 56 6.63 -4.54 5.14
N TYR A 57 7.06 -3.79 6.17
CA TYR A 57 7.11 -4.31 7.56
C TYR A 57 5.74 -4.62 8.15
N ARG A 58 4.69 -3.90 7.76
CA ARG A 58 3.33 -4.17 8.24
C ARG A 58 2.71 -5.40 7.58
N ASP A 59 2.78 -5.47 6.24
CA ASP A 59 2.06 -6.47 5.46
C ASP A 59 2.85 -7.78 5.30
N GLY A 60 4.16 -7.72 5.49
CA GLY A 60 5.07 -8.80 5.14
C GLY A 60 5.23 -8.95 3.62
N GLY A 61 5.86 -10.00 3.19
CA GLY A 61 6.07 -10.30 1.77
C GLY A 61 7.46 -9.96 1.31
N LEU A 62 7.88 -8.72 1.39
CA LEU A 62 9.24 -8.29 1.10
C LEU A 62 10.18 -8.43 2.32
N LEU A 63 9.67 -8.06 3.48
CA LEU A 63 10.40 -8.05 4.75
C LEU A 63 9.69 -8.92 5.80
N ILE A 64 10.44 -9.37 6.82
CA ILE A 64 9.84 -10.05 7.97
C ILE A 64 8.96 -9.04 8.71
N PRO A 65 7.67 -9.37 8.97
CA PRO A 65 6.73 -8.44 9.59
C PRO A 65 7.23 -7.93 10.95
N ASP A 66 7.26 -6.61 11.10
CA ASP A 66 7.57 -5.93 12.37
C ASP A 66 6.68 -4.69 12.50
N THR A 67 5.59 -4.83 13.25
CA THR A 67 4.59 -3.76 13.41
C THR A 67 5.15 -2.53 14.13
N VAL A 68 6.16 -2.69 14.99
CA VAL A 68 6.78 -1.57 15.70
C VAL A 68 7.64 -0.74 14.75
N LYS A 69 8.43 -1.39 13.89
CA LYS A 69 9.21 -0.71 12.85
C LYS A 69 8.28 -0.07 11.82
N ALA A 70 7.26 -0.81 11.37
CA ALA A 70 6.26 -0.30 10.45
C ALA A 70 5.66 1.02 10.93
N ARG A 71 5.18 1.05 12.18
CA ARG A 71 4.61 2.25 12.79
C ARG A 71 5.58 3.43 12.78
N LYS A 72 6.82 3.22 13.26
CA LYS A 72 7.83 4.29 13.32
C LYS A 72 8.14 4.89 11.95
N LEU A 73 8.24 4.07 10.92
CA LEU A 73 8.50 4.52 9.55
C LEU A 73 7.28 5.25 8.97
N LEU A 74 6.09 4.72 9.19
CA LEU A 74 4.84 5.38 8.75
C LEU A 74 4.61 6.71 9.48
N GLU A 75 4.94 6.83 10.77
CA GLU A 75 4.89 8.10 11.50
C GLU A 75 5.84 9.14 10.90
N ARG A 76 7.07 8.74 10.52
CA ARG A 76 8.03 9.62 9.86
C ARG A 76 7.55 10.08 8.48
N ALA A 77 7.01 9.15 7.68
CA ALA A 77 6.45 9.48 6.37
C ALA A 77 5.21 10.38 6.49
N ALA A 78 4.32 10.10 7.44
CA ALA A 78 3.12 10.90 7.69
C ALA A 78 3.44 12.32 8.20
N ALA A 79 4.53 12.48 8.96
CA ALA A 79 5.03 13.79 9.37
C ALA A 79 5.56 14.62 8.19
N GLN A 80 5.94 13.97 7.10
CA GLN A 80 6.33 14.59 5.83
C GLN A 80 5.13 14.75 4.87
N GLU A 81 3.90 14.69 5.40
CA GLU A 81 2.65 14.91 4.66
C GLU A 81 2.36 13.89 3.56
N ILE A 82 2.89 12.66 3.64
CA ILE A 82 2.49 11.57 2.76
C ILE A 82 1.10 11.07 3.18
N ASP A 83 0.09 11.37 2.38
CA ASP A 83 -1.32 11.03 2.64
C ASP A 83 -1.56 9.51 2.74
N ALA A 84 -0.87 8.73 1.92
CA ALA A 84 -0.90 7.27 1.99
C ALA A 84 -0.34 6.73 3.34
N ALA A 85 0.69 7.37 3.90
CA ALA A 85 1.23 7.01 5.21
C ALA A 85 0.27 7.41 6.34
N GLN A 86 -0.35 8.58 6.23
CA GLN A 86 -1.39 9.04 7.17
C GLN A 86 -2.59 8.08 7.19
N TYR A 87 -3.04 7.64 6.01
CA TYR A 87 -4.09 6.62 5.87
C TYR A 87 -3.67 5.28 6.49
N ALA A 88 -2.43 4.84 6.23
CA ALA A 88 -1.91 3.59 6.80
C ALA A 88 -1.88 3.65 8.35
N LEU A 89 -1.46 4.78 8.94
CA LEU A 89 -1.51 4.98 10.39
C LEU A 89 -2.94 4.97 10.93
N GLY A 90 -3.88 5.62 10.25
CA GLY A 90 -5.29 5.56 10.61
C GLY A 90 -5.78 4.10 10.72
N LYS A 91 -5.38 3.24 9.80
CA LYS A 91 -5.69 1.80 9.85
C LYS A 91 -5.02 1.09 11.03
N LEU A 92 -3.75 1.38 11.33
CA LEU A 92 -3.06 0.77 12.47
C LEU A 92 -3.77 1.08 13.79
N TYR A 93 -4.15 2.34 14.02
CA TYR A 93 -4.87 2.76 15.22
C TYR A 93 -6.30 2.21 15.27
N LEU A 94 -6.99 2.15 14.13
CA LEU A 94 -8.36 1.61 14.06
C LEU A 94 -8.40 0.11 14.38
N MET A 95 -7.38 -0.63 13.97
CA MET A 95 -7.32 -2.09 14.15
C MET A 95 -6.53 -2.52 15.40
N GLY A 96 -5.74 -1.63 15.98
CA GLY A 96 -4.83 -1.97 17.09
C GLY A 96 -3.63 -2.81 16.63
N GLU A 97 -3.17 -2.64 15.39
CA GLU A 97 -2.02 -3.38 14.85
C GLU A 97 -0.71 -2.76 15.36
N GLY A 98 -0.07 -3.40 16.34
CA GLY A 98 1.17 -2.92 16.95
C GLY A 98 1.02 -1.65 17.81
N VAL A 99 -0.20 -1.22 18.05
CA VAL A 99 -0.59 -0.09 18.91
C VAL A 99 -1.87 -0.44 19.66
N GLN A 100 -2.14 0.25 20.76
CA GLN A 100 -3.47 0.19 21.37
C GLN A 100 -4.51 0.74 20.39
N GLN A 101 -5.62 0.04 20.23
CA GLN A 101 -6.73 0.49 19.39
C GLN A 101 -7.26 1.83 19.91
N ASP A 102 -7.30 2.81 19.01
CA ASP A 102 -7.77 4.16 19.33
C ASP A 102 -8.49 4.75 18.10
N THR A 103 -9.81 4.78 18.19
CA THR A 103 -10.67 5.25 17.10
C THR A 103 -10.56 6.75 16.88
N ASP A 104 -10.35 7.53 17.94
CA ASP A 104 -10.23 9.00 17.85
C ASP A 104 -8.93 9.38 17.15
N THR A 105 -7.82 8.74 17.53
CA THR A 105 -6.54 8.92 16.84
C THR A 105 -6.62 8.44 15.39
N ALA A 106 -7.30 7.32 15.12
CA ALA A 106 -7.52 6.85 13.75
C ALA A 106 -8.28 7.87 12.91
N TYR A 107 -9.36 8.45 13.47
CA TYR A 107 -10.14 9.48 12.80
C TYR A 107 -9.32 10.72 12.45
N GLN A 108 -8.45 11.17 13.37
CA GLN A 108 -7.55 12.31 13.12
C GLN A 108 -6.59 12.03 11.96
N TRP A 109 -6.04 10.81 11.88
CA TRP A 109 -5.15 10.43 10.79
C TRP A 109 -5.89 10.32 9.46
N PHE A 110 -7.12 9.75 9.44
CA PHE A 110 -7.94 9.73 8.23
C PHE A 110 -8.34 11.13 7.77
N THR A 111 -8.61 12.05 8.70
CA THR A 111 -8.90 13.46 8.36
C THR A 111 -7.71 14.11 7.65
N LYS A 112 -6.48 13.93 8.17
CA LYS A 112 -5.26 14.44 7.51
C LYS A 112 -5.09 13.84 6.13
N ALA A 113 -5.23 12.53 5.98
CA ALA A 113 -5.13 11.84 4.70
C ALA A 113 -6.18 12.33 3.70
N CYS A 114 -7.42 12.54 4.14
CA CYS A 114 -8.50 13.05 3.31
C CYS A 114 -8.20 14.48 2.83
N CYS A 115 -7.70 15.35 3.71
CA CYS A 115 -7.25 16.70 3.35
C CYS A 115 -6.07 16.69 2.37
N GLY A 116 -5.22 15.66 2.41
CA GLY A 116 -4.14 15.41 1.46
C GLY A 116 -4.63 14.90 0.10
N GLY A 117 -5.88 14.44 0.00
CA GLY A 117 -6.48 13.93 -1.24
C GLY A 117 -6.62 12.40 -1.29
N HIS A 118 -6.37 11.69 -0.17
CA HIS A 118 -6.50 10.23 -0.15
C HIS A 118 -7.96 9.79 -0.21
N THR A 119 -8.35 9.23 -1.34
CA THR A 119 -9.76 8.92 -1.70
C THR A 119 -10.48 7.99 -0.71
N TYR A 120 -9.76 7.01 -0.15
CA TYR A 120 -10.39 6.01 0.73
C TYR A 120 -10.49 6.47 2.19
N ALA A 121 -9.79 7.55 2.59
CA ALA A 121 -9.80 8.01 3.98
C ALA A 121 -11.20 8.44 4.42
N GLY A 122 -11.95 9.14 3.56
CA GLY A 122 -13.32 9.56 3.83
C GLY A 122 -14.26 8.41 4.14
N MET A 123 -14.12 7.28 3.44
CA MET A 123 -14.95 6.09 3.71
C MET A 123 -14.75 5.53 5.13
N PHE A 124 -13.53 5.61 5.67
CA PHE A 124 -13.27 5.16 7.03
C PHE A 124 -13.80 6.16 8.06
N MET A 125 -13.71 7.46 7.77
CA MET A 125 -14.32 8.52 8.61
C MET A 125 -15.83 8.32 8.73
N ASP A 126 -16.53 8.18 7.60
CA ASP A 126 -17.98 7.92 7.56
C ASP A 126 -18.39 6.67 8.36
N ARG A 127 -17.55 5.67 8.42
CA ARG A 127 -17.81 4.44 9.20
C ARG A 127 -17.61 4.65 10.67
N ILE A 128 -16.57 5.36 11.06
CA ILE A 128 -16.31 5.72 12.46
C ILE A 128 -17.50 6.56 12.99
N GLU A 129 -17.96 7.54 12.21
CA GLU A 129 -19.11 8.39 12.58
C GLU A 129 -20.41 7.59 12.73
N ARG A 130 -20.58 6.50 11.98
CA ARG A 130 -21.72 5.58 12.13
C ARG A 130 -21.57 4.60 13.30
N GLY A 131 -20.50 4.68 14.07
CA GLY A 131 -20.24 3.79 15.20
C GLY A 131 -19.78 2.38 14.81
N GLU A 132 -19.36 2.18 13.55
CA GLU A 132 -18.86 0.92 13.05
C GLU A 132 -17.37 0.76 13.42
N GLN A 133 -17.08 0.42 14.69
CA GLN A 133 -15.72 0.37 15.22
C GLN A 133 -14.82 -0.73 14.65
N ARG A 134 -15.40 -1.78 14.06
CA ARG A 134 -14.64 -2.86 13.40
C ARG A 134 -15.03 -2.96 11.94
N PRO A 135 -14.07 -2.89 11.01
CA PRO A 135 -14.37 -3.34 9.66
C PRO A 135 -14.77 -4.82 9.74
N PRO A 136 -15.92 -5.24 9.20
CA PRO A 136 -16.20 -6.66 9.08
C PRO A 136 -15.02 -7.33 8.36
N SER A 137 -14.67 -8.53 8.80
CA SER A 137 -13.58 -9.33 8.20
C SER A 137 -13.70 -9.46 6.67
N VAL A 138 -14.95 -9.45 6.19
CA VAL A 138 -15.30 -9.42 4.75
C VAL A 138 -14.80 -8.14 4.06
N MET A 139 -14.80 -6.99 4.73
CA MET A 139 -14.39 -5.73 4.13
C MET A 139 -12.88 -5.54 4.12
N LEU A 140 -12.15 -6.14 5.07
CA LEU A 140 -10.70 -6.28 5.00
C LEU A 140 -10.30 -7.18 3.82
N ALA A 141 -11.02 -8.29 3.61
CA ALA A 141 -10.83 -9.17 2.48
C ALA A 141 -11.16 -8.46 1.15
N THR A 142 -12.25 -7.71 1.08
CA THR A 142 -12.61 -6.95 -0.13
C THR A 142 -11.67 -5.78 -0.38
N THR A 143 -11.18 -5.08 0.65
CA THR A 143 -10.20 -3.99 0.48
C THR A 143 -8.84 -4.55 0.03
N ARG A 144 -8.40 -5.68 0.58
CA ARG A 144 -7.23 -6.41 0.08
C ARG A 144 -7.44 -6.89 -1.36
N LEU A 145 -8.60 -7.47 -1.65
CA LEU A 145 -8.93 -7.93 -3.00
C LEU A 145 -8.95 -6.77 -3.99
N LEU A 146 -9.59 -5.64 -3.65
CA LEU A 146 -9.62 -4.44 -4.49
C LEU A 146 -8.25 -3.81 -4.66
N TYR A 147 -7.40 -3.84 -3.63
CA TYR A 147 -6.00 -3.39 -3.71
C TYR A 147 -5.19 -4.27 -4.66
N HIS A 148 -5.30 -5.60 -4.53
CA HIS A 148 -4.66 -6.54 -5.44
C HIS A 148 -5.22 -6.44 -6.85
N MET A 149 -6.54 -6.29 -7.00
CA MET A 149 -7.16 -6.04 -8.30
C MET A 149 -6.70 -4.71 -8.89
N GLY A 150 -6.60 -3.65 -8.08
CA GLY A 150 -6.09 -2.35 -8.51
C GLY A 150 -4.63 -2.41 -9.00
N ASN A 151 -3.80 -3.22 -8.36
CA ASN A 151 -2.43 -3.46 -8.81
C ASN A 151 -2.40 -4.28 -10.12
N ILE A 152 -3.21 -5.33 -10.22
CA ILE A 152 -3.36 -6.12 -11.46
C ILE A 152 -3.86 -5.23 -12.61
N PHE A 153 -4.76 -4.28 -12.35
CA PHE A 153 -5.26 -3.34 -13.36
C PHE A 153 -4.23 -2.25 -13.71
N ARG A 154 -3.38 -1.84 -12.77
CA ARG A 154 -2.32 -0.86 -13.01
C ARG A 154 -1.20 -1.44 -13.86
N ASP A 155 -0.83 -2.69 -13.62
CA ASP A 155 0.17 -3.43 -14.39
C ASP A 155 -0.32 -3.75 -15.82
N ASN A 156 -1.63 -3.68 -16.06
CA ASN A 156 -2.27 -3.83 -17.36
C ASN A 156 -2.72 -2.48 -17.97
N ALA A 157 -1.96 -1.40 -17.79
CA ALA A 157 -2.29 -0.03 -18.24
C ALA A 157 -2.44 0.17 -19.78
N SER A 158 -2.51 -0.89 -20.56
CA SER A 158 -2.83 -0.87 -21.97
C SER A 158 -4.31 -1.15 -22.29
N ILE A 159 -5.20 -1.12 -21.29
CA ILE A 159 -6.63 -1.30 -21.54
C ILE A 159 -7.25 0.05 -21.90
N PRO A 160 -7.77 0.23 -23.13
CA PRO A 160 -8.59 1.40 -23.42
C PRO A 160 -9.82 1.38 -22.52
N ALA A 161 -10.14 2.52 -21.94
CA ALA A 161 -11.21 2.72 -20.95
C ALA A 161 -12.64 2.36 -21.41
N ALA A 162 -12.81 1.76 -22.58
CA ALA A 162 -14.11 1.50 -23.22
C ALA A 162 -14.49 0.03 -23.37
N THR A 163 -13.61 -0.91 -23.07
CA THR A 163 -13.92 -2.31 -23.37
C THR A 163 -13.50 -3.23 -22.22
N GLY A 164 -14.41 -3.53 -21.34
CA GLY A 164 -14.40 -4.69 -20.44
C GLY A 164 -13.03 -5.30 -20.04
N ILE A 165 -13.00 -5.95 -18.93
CA ILE A 165 -11.87 -6.65 -18.30
C ILE A 165 -11.06 -7.45 -19.35
N GLN A 166 -9.90 -6.95 -19.75
CA GLN A 166 -8.91 -7.76 -20.46
C GLN A 166 -8.12 -8.59 -19.46
N ILE A 167 -8.46 -9.84 -19.37
CA ILE A 167 -7.67 -10.83 -18.63
C ILE A 167 -6.38 -11.07 -19.42
N ASP A 168 -5.23 -10.95 -18.78
CA ASP A 168 -3.94 -11.31 -19.37
C ASP A 168 -3.99 -12.78 -19.84
N ARG A 169 -4.07 -12.94 -21.15
CA ARG A 169 -4.18 -14.27 -21.79
C ARG A 169 -2.97 -15.15 -21.52
N LYS A 170 -1.77 -14.57 -21.30
CA LYS A 170 -0.56 -15.32 -20.96
C LYS A 170 -0.66 -15.94 -19.56
N ARG A 171 -1.04 -15.16 -18.56
CA ARG A 171 -1.24 -15.66 -17.18
C ARG A 171 -2.39 -16.66 -17.09
N LEU A 172 -3.47 -16.44 -17.83
CA LEU A 172 -4.56 -17.41 -17.89
C LEU A 172 -4.12 -18.74 -18.52
N GLN A 173 -3.30 -18.68 -19.58
CA GLN A 173 -2.73 -19.87 -20.21
C GLN A 173 -1.73 -20.61 -19.31
N GLU A 174 -0.89 -19.90 -18.56
CA GLU A 174 0.00 -20.50 -17.57
C GLU A 174 -0.77 -21.15 -16.42
N PHE A 175 -1.80 -20.49 -15.92
CA PHE A 175 -2.67 -21.05 -14.86
C PHE A 175 -3.38 -22.31 -15.36
N GLN A 176 -3.86 -22.33 -16.60
CA GLN A 176 -4.46 -23.50 -17.24
C GLN A 176 -3.43 -24.62 -17.45
N ARG A 177 -2.20 -24.31 -17.88
CA ARG A 177 -1.12 -25.30 -18.03
C ARG A 177 -0.72 -25.93 -16.69
N LYS A 178 -0.58 -25.13 -15.63
CA LYS A 178 -0.29 -25.62 -14.27
C LYS A 178 -1.42 -26.52 -13.74
N ARG A 179 -2.67 -26.20 -14.05
CA ARG A 179 -3.83 -27.01 -13.63
C ARG A 179 -3.93 -28.34 -14.35
N ILE A 180 -3.53 -28.41 -15.63
CA ILE A 180 -3.47 -29.66 -16.43
C ILE A 180 -2.28 -30.52 -16.01
N ALA A 181 -1.18 -29.94 -15.52
CA ALA A 181 0.00 -30.66 -15.05
C ALA A 181 -0.15 -31.26 -13.64
N LEU A 182 -1.19 -30.89 -12.88
CA LEU A 182 -1.48 -31.34 -11.52
C LEU A 182 -2.67 -32.32 -11.43
N GLY A 183 -3.31 -32.64 -12.54
CA GLY A 183 -4.38 -33.65 -12.68
C GLY A 183 -3.93 -34.84 -13.48
#